data_fe6b08b5db9d7e05df3aa9b678406293
#
_entry.id   fe6b08b5db9d7e05df3aa9b678406293
#
_cell.length_a   1.000
_cell.length_b   1.000
_cell.length_c   1.000
_cell.angle_alpha   90.00
_cell.angle_beta   90.00
_cell.angle_gamma   90.00
#
_symmetry.space_group_name_H-M   'P 1'
#
loop_
_entity.id
_entity.type
_entity.pdbx_description
1 polymer ?
#
loop_
_entity_poly.entity_id
_entity_poly.type
_entity_poly.pdbx_seq_one_letter_code
_entity_poly.pdbx_strand_id
1 'polypeptide(L)'
;MIIWIASYPKSGNTWVRSFLTAYYFCENGIFDINKLNLIEDYPNKQFFKEKVKQGEIHKHWETSQKDIRDQKKVKFLKTHNSLITAFGNDFTKPEYSLGVIYVIRDPRNVITSVKNHNDLDSYDEALKFMQDENKVLEDYPHLKNYAKTNIINSWRINYRSWLSNKSFRRVTIRYEDMVKNPIQTFEKLVVFVNTLMRFDNKIDQKKLNNAIDTTNFKSLQNIENEGKFGENVYSLKDNRKIKFFYQGPENDWKKNLDEIMIKKMNEYYQNDLKFFQYEN
;
A
#
# COMPACT_ATOMS: atom_id res chain seq x y z
N MET A 1 -6.94 -7.11 17.11
CA MET A 1 -7.06 -5.71 16.63
C MET A 1 -6.13 -5.50 15.45
N ILE A 2 -6.48 -4.63 14.51
CA ILE A 2 -5.74 -4.47 13.25
C ILE A 2 -5.03 -3.12 13.22
N ILE A 3 -3.77 -3.09 12.76
CA ILE A 3 -3.07 -1.90 12.31
C ILE A 3 -3.00 -1.99 10.78
N TRP A 4 -3.69 -1.10 10.11
CA TRP A 4 -3.77 -1.07 8.66
C TRP A 4 -2.55 -0.39 8.04
N ILE A 5 -2.01 -0.97 6.98
CA ILE A 5 -1.06 -0.34 6.06
C ILE A 5 -1.83 -0.15 4.75
N ALA A 6 -2.47 1.01 4.63
CA ALA A 6 -3.35 1.32 3.52
C ALA A 6 -2.66 2.25 2.51
N SER A 7 -2.96 2.09 1.25
CA SER A 7 -2.47 2.96 0.18
C SER A 7 -3.22 2.72 -1.13
N TYR A 8 -3.23 3.70 -2.00
CA TYR A 8 -3.45 3.41 -3.42
C TYR A 8 -2.31 2.54 -3.96
N PRO A 9 -2.55 1.64 -4.94
CA PRO A 9 -1.49 0.83 -5.54
C PRO A 9 -0.28 1.66 -5.99
N LYS A 10 0.92 1.09 -5.90
CA LYS A 10 2.20 1.70 -6.35
C LYS A 10 2.67 2.93 -5.58
N SER A 11 2.09 3.20 -4.41
CA SER A 11 2.45 4.35 -3.56
C SER A 11 3.58 4.04 -2.55
N GLY A 12 4.20 2.85 -2.57
CA GLY A 12 5.29 2.49 -1.65
C GLY A 12 4.88 1.62 -0.46
N ASN A 13 3.68 1.01 -0.50
CA ASN A 13 3.19 0.14 0.55
C ASN A 13 4.17 -0.99 0.91
N THR A 14 4.73 -1.67 -0.10
CA THR A 14 5.69 -2.75 0.10
C THR A 14 6.95 -2.29 0.83
N TRP A 15 7.43 -1.06 0.60
CA TRP A 15 8.57 -0.51 1.33
C TRP A 15 8.25 -0.34 2.82
N VAL A 16 7.13 0.32 3.14
CA VAL A 16 6.66 0.47 4.54
C VAL A 16 6.45 -0.88 5.19
N ARG A 17 5.84 -1.82 4.50
CA ARG A 17 5.61 -3.20 4.96
C ARG A 17 6.92 -3.93 5.24
N SER A 18 7.92 -3.83 4.35
CA SER A 18 9.26 -4.41 4.55
C SER A 18 9.97 -3.80 5.75
N PHE A 19 9.92 -2.47 5.89
CA PHE A 19 10.49 -1.77 7.05
C PHE A 19 9.85 -2.23 8.37
N LEU A 20 8.52 -2.28 8.44
CA LEU A 20 7.81 -2.75 9.64
C LEU A 20 8.13 -4.21 9.95
N THR A 21 8.27 -5.04 8.91
CA THR A 21 8.70 -6.43 9.07
C THR A 21 10.11 -6.51 9.66
N ALA A 22 11.05 -5.73 9.12
CA ALA A 22 12.43 -5.68 9.63
C ALA A 22 12.46 -5.20 11.07
N TYR A 23 11.75 -4.10 11.37
CA TYR A 23 11.79 -3.49 12.69
C TYR A 23 11.08 -4.32 13.77
N TYR A 24 9.89 -4.87 13.51
CA TYR A 24 9.10 -5.55 14.54
C TYR A 24 9.26 -7.08 14.58
N PHE A 25 9.65 -7.70 13.48
CA PHE A 25 9.66 -9.15 13.36
C PHE A 25 11.03 -9.76 13.05
N CYS A 26 12.04 -8.94 12.73
CA CYS A 26 13.38 -9.43 12.49
C CYS A 26 14.32 -9.07 13.65
N GLU A 27 15.30 -9.93 13.87
CA GLU A 27 16.35 -9.68 14.84
C GLU A 27 17.23 -8.51 14.39
N ASN A 28 17.57 -7.60 15.30
CA ASN A 28 18.40 -6.44 15.06
C ASN A 28 17.97 -5.51 13.89
N GLY A 29 16.73 -5.65 13.41
CA GLY A 29 16.22 -4.85 12.28
C GLY A 29 16.73 -5.28 10.90
N ILE A 30 17.45 -6.37 10.77
CA ILE A 30 17.93 -6.90 9.49
C ILE A 30 16.79 -7.61 8.78
N PHE A 31 16.40 -7.12 7.61
CA PHE A 31 15.26 -7.62 6.88
C PHE A 31 15.45 -9.06 6.39
N ASP A 32 14.47 -9.90 6.70
CA ASP A 32 14.33 -11.25 6.17
C ASP A 32 13.05 -11.33 5.32
N ILE A 33 13.21 -11.56 4.02
CA ILE A 33 12.09 -11.63 3.07
C ILE A 33 11.07 -12.74 3.43
N ASN A 34 11.52 -13.83 4.05
CA ASN A 34 10.63 -14.92 4.46
C ASN A 34 9.63 -14.49 5.55
N LYS A 35 9.93 -13.41 6.26
CA LYS A 35 9.06 -12.83 7.30
C LYS A 35 8.10 -11.77 6.76
N LEU A 36 8.21 -11.37 5.49
CA LEU A 36 7.32 -10.36 4.90
C LEU A 36 5.84 -10.76 5.03
N ASN A 37 5.54 -12.05 4.93
CA ASN A 37 4.18 -12.57 5.07
C ASN A 37 3.61 -12.53 6.50
N LEU A 38 4.38 -12.10 7.50
CA LEU A 38 3.83 -11.77 8.82
C LEU A 38 2.95 -10.52 8.79
N ILE A 39 3.12 -9.69 7.76
CA ILE A 39 2.21 -8.60 7.42
C ILE A 39 1.44 -9.01 6.16
N GLU A 40 0.28 -9.59 6.37
CA GLU A 40 -0.52 -10.22 5.32
C GLU A 40 -1.31 -9.20 4.50
N ASP A 41 -1.59 -9.55 3.24
CA ASP A 41 -2.55 -8.81 2.39
C ASP A 41 -3.97 -9.07 2.87
N TYR A 42 -4.77 -8.03 2.95
CA TYR A 42 -6.21 -8.11 3.21
C TYR A 42 -6.98 -7.27 2.17
N PRO A 43 -8.03 -7.82 1.57
CA PRO A 43 -8.60 -9.15 1.80
C PRO A 43 -7.78 -10.28 1.18
N ASN A 44 -7.88 -11.49 1.74
CA ASN A 44 -7.25 -12.70 1.21
C ASN A 44 -7.98 -13.96 1.72
N LYS A 45 -7.85 -15.07 0.98
CA LYS A 45 -8.57 -16.33 1.21
C LYS A 45 -8.48 -16.84 2.66
N GLN A 46 -7.30 -16.73 3.30
CA GLN A 46 -7.10 -17.23 4.66
C GLN A 46 -7.94 -16.53 5.74
N PHE A 47 -8.50 -15.36 5.44
CA PHE A 47 -9.36 -14.64 6.38
C PHE A 47 -10.82 -15.02 6.29
N PHE A 48 -11.22 -15.81 5.28
CA PHE A 48 -12.62 -16.11 5.03
C PHE A 48 -12.89 -17.59 5.25
N LYS A 49 -13.88 -17.92 6.08
CA LYS A 49 -14.33 -19.30 6.35
C LYS A 49 -15.07 -19.90 5.14
N GLU A 50 -15.72 -19.04 4.37
CA GLU A 50 -16.53 -19.43 3.21
C GLU A 50 -15.88 -18.95 1.91
N LYS A 51 -16.27 -19.58 0.80
CA LYS A 51 -15.84 -19.18 -0.54
C LYS A 51 -16.46 -17.82 -0.91
N VAL A 52 -15.62 -16.85 -1.20
CA VAL A 52 -16.06 -15.53 -1.70
C VAL A 52 -16.54 -15.68 -3.14
N LYS A 53 -17.76 -15.19 -3.43
CA LYS A 53 -18.28 -15.09 -4.79
C LYS A 53 -17.95 -13.73 -5.41
N GLN A 54 -18.05 -13.65 -6.74
CA GLN A 54 -17.83 -12.42 -7.48
C GLN A 54 -18.77 -11.31 -6.96
N GLY A 55 -18.20 -10.12 -6.70
CA GLY A 55 -18.96 -8.97 -6.20
C GLY A 55 -19.39 -9.04 -4.74
N GLU A 56 -19.09 -10.14 -4.02
CA GLU A 56 -19.60 -10.35 -2.65
C GLU A 56 -18.56 -10.19 -1.54
N ILE A 57 -17.34 -9.75 -1.87
CA ILE A 57 -16.25 -9.58 -0.87
C ILE A 57 -16.68 -8.74 0.34
N HIS A 58 -17.48 -7.71 0.12
CA HIS A 58 -17.98 -6.82 1.16
C HIS A 58 -18.77 -7.53 2.27
N LYS A 59 -19.44 -8.65 1.97
CA LYS A 59 -20.21 -9.43 2.94
C LYS A 59 -19.31 -10.14 3.97
N HIS A 60 -18.02 -10.29 3.67
CA HIS A 60 -17.06 -11.02 4.51
C HIS A 60 -16.17 -10.11 5.36
N TRP A 61 -16.18 -8.79 5.13
CA TRP A 61 -15.27 -7.87 5.81
C TRP A 61 -15.46 -7.86 7.33
N GLU A 62 -16.69 -7.66 7.79
CA GLU A 62 -16.98 -7.55 9.21
C GLU A 62 -16.67 -8.84 9.96
N THR A 63 -17.18 -9.97 9.47
CA THR A 63 -17.01 -11.28 10.12
C THR A 63 -15.53 -11.65 10.26
N SER A 64 -14.75 -11.49 9.19
CA SER A 64 -13.31 -11.83 9.22
C SER A 64 -12.51 -10.94 10.16
N GLN A 65 -12.85 -9.65 10.25
CA GLN A 65 -12.16 -8.72 11.16
C GLN A 65 -12.56 -8.94 12.62
N LYS A 66 -13.81 -9.33 12.87
CA LYS A 66 -14.26 -9.79 14.18
C LYS A 66 -13.45 -11.01 14.62
N ASP A 67 -13.29 -12.01 13.75
CA ASP A 67 -12.46 -13.20 14.04
C ASP A 67 -11.00 -12.81 14.38
N ILE A 68 -10.40 -11.84 13.67
CA ILE A 68 -9.06 -11.32 13.97
C ILE A 68 -9.02 -10.65 15.36
N ARG A 69 -10.01 -9.81 15.66
CA ARG A 69 -10.12 -9.14 16.96
C ARG A 69 -10.21 -10.15 18.11
N ASP A 70 -11.02 -11.19 17.92
CA ASP A 70 -11.33 -12.19 18.97
C ASP A 70 -10.11 -13.07 19.31
N GLN A 71 -9.10 -13.12 18.43
CA GLN A 71 -7.79 -13.73 18.72
C GLN A 71 -6.97 -12.94 19.76
N LYS A 72 -7.42 -11.74 20.18
CA LYS A 72 -6.76 -10.87 21.18
C LYS A 72 -5.29 -10.52 20.85
N LYS A 73 -4.90 -10.62 19.59
CA LYS A 73 -3.58 -10.26 19.07
C LYS A 73 -3.68 -9.01 18.18
N VAL A 74 -2.58 -8.26 18.09
CA VAL A 74 -2.45 -7.20 17.09
C VAL A 74 -1.92 -7.80 15.81
N LYS A 75 -2.59 -7.55 14.70
CA LYS A 75 -2.12 -7.90 13.35
C LYS A 75 -1.89 -6.65 12.54
N PHE A 76 -0.78 -6.62 11.81
CA PHE A 76 -0.59 -5.67 10.72
C PHE A 76 -1.17 -6.27 9.45
N LEU A 77 -2.00 -5.52 8.74
CA LEU A 77 -2.58 -5.94 7.48
C LEU A 77 -2.37 -4.88 6.41
N LYS A 78 -1.86 -5.29 5.26
CA LYS A 78 -1.75 -4.43 4.08
C LYS A 78 -3.07 -4.44 3.32
N THR A 79 -3.50 -3.28 2.81
CA THR A 79 -4.66 -3.20 1.93
C THR A 79 -4.51 -2.09 0.89
N HIS A 80 -5.19 -2.28 -0.25
CA HIS A 80 -5.43 -1.24 -1.25
C HIS A 80 -6.90 -0.80 -1.29
N ASN A 81 -7.78 -1.41 -0.50
CA ASN A 81 -9.17 -0.97 -0.41
C ASN A 81 -9.27 0.50 0.00
N SER A 82 -10.22 1.19 -0.62
CA SER A 82 -10.75 2.44 -0.06
C SER A 82 -11.50 2.16 1.25
N LEU A 83 -11.51 3.12 2.15
CA LEU A 83 -12.34 3.05 3.36
C LEU A 83 -13.77 3.46 3.01
N ILE A 84 -14.56 2.51 2.58
CA ILE A 84 -15.91 2.72 2.06
C ILE A 84 -16.92 1.81 2.75
N THR A 85 -18.19 2.17 2.59
CA THR A 85 -19.33 1.29 2.84
C THR A 85 -19.84 0.77 1.50
N ALA A 86 -19.81 -0.53 1.27
CA ALA A 86 -20.30 -1.17 0.05
C ALA A 86 -21.54 -2.01 0.39
N PHE A 87 -22.68 -1.67 -0.21
CA PHE A 87 -23.95 -2.36 0.01
C PHE A 87 -24.30 -2.55 1.51
N GLY A 88 -24.10 -1.51 2.31
CA GLY A 88 -24.37 -1.52 3.75
C GLY A 88 -23.30 -2.20 4.62
N ASN A 89 -22.17 -2.66 4.03
CA ASN A 89 -21.07 -3.26 4.77
C ASN A 89 -19.88 -2.28 4.78
N ASP A 90 -19.43 -1.89 5.96
CA ASP A 90 -18.24 -1.05 6.11
C ASP A 90 -16.97 -1.87 5.87
N PHE A 91 -15.99 -1.30 5.13
CA PHE A 91 -14.71 -1.99 4.93
C PHE A 91 -14.06 -2.34 6.26
N THR A 92 -14.03 -1.41 7.20
CA THR A 92 -13.57 -1.63 8.58
C THR A 92 -14.23 -0.64 9.55
N LYS A 93 -14.21 -0.97 10.83
CA LYS A 93 -14.75 -0.15 11.91
C LYS A 93 -13.69 0.12 12.99
N PRO A 94 -13.83 1.20 13.79
CA PRO A 94 -12.91 1.49 14.90
C PRO A 94 -12.79 0.36 15.92
N GLU A 95 -13.85 -0.42 16.12
CA GLU A 95 -13.86 -1.55 17.06
C GLU A 95 -12.95 -2.73 16.64
N TYR A 96 -12.54 -2.78 15.36
CA TYR A 96 -11.60 -3.79 14.84
C TYR A 96 -10.20 -3.24 14.63
N SER A 97 -10.06 -1.92 14.58
CA SER A 97 -8.85 -1.23 14.12
C SER A 97 -8.20 -0.41 15.22
N LEU A 98 -6.91 -0.62 15.48
CA LEU A 98 -6.12 0.22 16.38
C LEU A 98 -5.72 1.54 15.72
N GLY A 99 -5.38 1.49 14.43
CA GLY A 99 -4.96 2.66 13.67
C GLY A 99 -4.60 2.35 12.23
N VAL A 100 -4.26 3.40 11.51
CA VAL A 100 -3.99 3.36 10.06
C VAL A 100 -2.67 4.05 9.75
N ILE A 101 -1.82 3.36 9.01
CA ILE A 101 -0.65 3.91 8.33
C ILE A 101 -1.08 4.09 6.88
N TYR A 102 -1.31 5.33 6.45
CA TYR A 102 -1.67 5.61 5.07
C TYR A 102 -0.44 6.06 4.29
N VAL A 103 -0.09 5.32 3.25
CA VAL A 103 1.06 5.63 2.40
C VAL A 103 0.58 6.31 1.13
N ILE A 104 1.10 7.51 0.85
CA ILE A 104 0.76 8.29 -0.33
C ILE A 104 1.99 8.64 -1.15
N ARG A 105 1.81 8.81 -2.44
CA ARG A 105 2.83 9.21 -3.39
C ARG A 105 2.28 10.19 -4.40
N ASP A 106 3.13 11.09 -4.92
CA ASP A 106 2.77 12.01 -6.00
C ASP A 106 2.11 11.25 -7.16
N PRO A 107 0.86 11.59 -7.54
CA PRO A 107 0.13 10.88 -8.59
C PRO A 107 0.86 10.91 -9.94
N ARG A 108 1.69 11.94 -10.20
CA ARG A 108 2.50 12.04 -11.40
C ARG A 108 3.63 11.01 -11.46
N ASN A 109 4.08 10.51 -10.29
CA ASN A 109 5.01 9.38 -10.19
C ASN A 109 4.28 8.03 -10.09
N VAL A 110 3.06 8.02 -9.52
CA VAL A 110 2.24 6.80 -9.46
C VAL A 110 1.86 6.32 -10.86
N ILE A 111 1.53 7.24 -11.79
CA ILE A 111 1.08 6.88 -13.14
C ILE A 111 2.12 6.05 -13.91
N THR A 112 3.41 6.39 -13.81
CA THR A 112 4.50 5.61 -14.41
C THR A 112 4.55 4.19 -13.85
N SER A 113 4.40 4.07 -12.53
CA SER A 113 4.40 2.78 -11.86
C SER A 113 3.13 1.96 -12.15
N VAL A 114 1.98 2.60 -12.34
CA VAL A 114 0.72 1.97 -12.76
C VAL A 114 0.83 1.47 -14.19
N LYS A 115 1.35 2.29 -15.11
CA LYS A 115 1.59 1.91 -16.51
C LYS A 115 2.44 0.65 -16.60
N ASN A 116 3.59 0.65 -15.93
CA ASN A 116 4.50 -0.51 -15.92
C ASN A 116 3.86 -1.75 -15.30
N HIS A 117 3.26 -1.62 -14.11
CA HIS A 117 2.76 -2.75 -13.34
C HIS A 117 1.58 -3.48 -14.01
N ASN A 118 0.72 -2.73 -14.70
CA ASN A 118 -0.45 -3.27 -15.39
C ASN A 118 -0.17 -3.51 -16.89
N ASP A 119 1.07 -3.36 -17.34
CA ASP A 119 1.49 -3.51 -18.74
C ASP A 119 0.60 -2.73 -19.72
N LEU A 120 0.30 -1.47 -19.36
CA LEU A 120 -0.55 -0.60 -20.18
C LEU A 120 0.26 0.01 -21.32
N ASP A 121 -0.41 0.23 -22.46
CA ASP A 121 0.26 0.71 -23.67
C ASP A 121 0.60 2.20 -23.60
N SER A 122 -0.26 2.99 -22.92
CA SER A 122 -0.11 4.44 -22.88
C SER A 122 -0.26 5.03 -21.48
N TYR A 123 0.19 6.27 -21.32
CA TYR A 123 -0.08 7.06 -20.11
C TYR A 123 -1.54 7.50 -20.02
N ASP A 124 -2.26 7.65 -21.16
CA ASP A 124 -3.69 7.93 -21.15
C ASP A 124 -4.50 6.77 -20.55
N GLU A 125 -4.12 5.52 -20.83
CA GLU A 125 -4.72 4.35 -20.18
C GLU A 125 -4.41 4.31 -18.67
N ALA A 126 -3.18 4.61 -18.29
CA ALA A 126 -2.80 4.67 -16.89
C ALA A 126 -3.52 5.80 -16.14
N LEU A 127 -3.73 6.94 -16.80
CA LEU A 127 -4.51 8.05 -16.24
C LEU A 127 -5.99 7.65 -16.07
N LYS A 128 -6.60 7.04 -17.08
CA LYS A 128 -7.97 6.50 -16.97
C LYS A 128 -8.10 5.50 -15.82
N PHE A 129 -7.12 4.59 -15.68
CA PHE A 129 -7.07 3.65 -14.57
C PHE A 129 -7.06 4.37 -13.21
N MET A 130 -6.27 5.45 -13.07
CA MET A 130 -6.16 6.21 -11.82
C MET A 130 -7.37 7.11 -11.54
N GLN A 131 -8.13 7.46 -12.56
CA GLN A 131 -9.35 8.30 -12.48
C GLN A 131 -10.63 7.48 -12.30
N ASP A 132 -10.59 6.18 -12.55
CA ASP A 132 -11.77 5.30 -12.45
C ASP A 132 -12.30 5.24 -11.02
N GLU A 133 -13.44 5.90 -10.78
CA GLU A 133 -14.06 5.99 -9.47
C GLU A 133 -14.68 4.67 -9.00
N ASN A 134 -14.87 3.72 -9.90
CA ASN A 134 -15.41 2.39 -9.61
C ASN A 134 -14.36 1.28 -9.74
N LYS A 135 -13.08 1.65 -9.70
CA LYS A 135 -11.99 0.70 -9.91
C LYS A 135 -11.95 -0.39 -8.87
N VAL A 136 -11.99 -1.61 -9.35
CA VAL A 136 -11.82 -2.84 -8.59
C VAL A 136 -10.60 -3.57 -9.11
N LEU A 137 -9.79 -4.11 -8.20
CA LEU A 137 -8.70 -5.03 -8.52
C LEU A 137 -9.10 -6.43 -8.07
N GLU A 138 -9.09 -7.36 -8.99
CA GLU A 138 -9.29 -8.79 -8.73
C GLU A 138 -7.99 -9.54 -9.02
N ASP A 139 -7.61 -10.45 -8.11
CA ASP A 139 -6.44 -11.29 -8.31
C ASP A 139 -6.82 -12.47 -9.21
N TYR A 140 -6.21 -12.52 -10.38
CA TYR A 140 -6.43 -13.60 -11.36
C TYR A 140 -7.92 -13.91 -11.60
N PRO A 141 -8.68 -13.01 -12.24
CA PRO A 141 -10.12 -13.19 -12.48
C PRO A 141 -10.47 -14.53 -13.16
N HIS A 142 -9.58 -15.03 -14.03
CA HIS A 142 -9.72 -16.32 -14.72
C HIS A 142 -9.72 -17.52 -13.76
N LEU A 143 -9.09 -17.40 -12.58
CA LEU A 143 -9.12 -18.44 -11.55
C LEU A 143 -10.36 -18.35 -10.64
N LYS A 144 -11.22 -17.36 -10.85
CA LYS A 144 -12.41 -17.09 -10.01
C LYS A 144 -12.08 -16.99 -8.52
N ASN A 145 -10.89 -16.41 -8.22
CA ASN A 145 -10.44 -16.17 -6.85
C ASN A 145 -10.80 -14.75 -6.41
N TYR A 146 -12.03 -14.54 -6.00
CA TYR A 146 -12.54 -13.23 -5.59
C TYR A 146 -12.17 -12.84 -4.14
N ALA A 147 -11.46 -13.71 -3.43
CA ALA A 147 -11.04 -13.45 -2.05
C ALA A 147 -9.97 -12.34 -1.90
N LYS A 148 -9.31 -11.96 -2.99
CA LYS A 148 -8.34 -10.86 -3.03
C LYS A 148 -8.89 -9.60 -3.73
N THR A 149 -10.18 -9.51 -3.89
CA THR A 149 -10.82 -8.36 -4.52
C THR A 149 -10.67 -7.11 -3.65
N ASN A 150 -10.05 -6.07 -4.20
CA ASN A 150 -9.91 -4.76 -3.58
C ASN A 150 -10.73 -3.71 -4.35
N ILE A 151 -11.63 -3.01 -3.67
CA ILE A 151 -12.34 -1.86 -4.22
C ILE A 151 -11.46 -0.63 -3.97
N ILE A 152 -10.65 -0.26 -4.96
CA ILE A 152 -9.63 0.78 -4.79
C ILE A 152 -10.15 2.18 -5.12
N ASN A 153 -11.19 2.28 -5.96
CA ASN A 153 -11.69 3.52 -6.53
C ASN A 153 -10.60 4.30 -7.29
N SER A 154 -10.82 5.59 -7.57
CA SER A 154 -9.77 6.45 -8.10
C SER A 154 -8.69 6.76 -7.05
N TRP A 155 -7.50 7.20 -7.50
CA TRP A 155 -6.44 7.64 -6.59
C TRP A 155 -6.93 8.68 -5.58
N ARG A 156 -7.77 9.64 -6.04
CA ARG A 156 -8.35 10.70 -5.21
C ARG A 156 -9.35 10.16 -4.18
N ILE A 157 -10.27 9.31 -4.58
CA ILE A 157 -11.26 8.72 -3.67
C ILE A 157 -10.57 7.83 -2.65
N ASN A 158 -9.60 7.03 -3.06
CA ASN A 158 -8.86 6.14 -2.17
C ASN A 158 -8.25 6.91 -0.99
N TYR A 159 -7.40 7.91 -1.26
CA TYR A 159 -6.77 8.61 -0.16
C TYR A 159 -7.76 9.42 0.68
N ARG A 160 -8.74 10.05 0.04
CA ARG A 160 -9.76 10.83 0.76
C ARG A 160 -10.60 9.97 1.69
N SER A 161 -10.97 8.77 1.29
CA SER A 161 -11.74 7.85 2.11
C SER A 161 -11.06 7.58 3.46
N TRP A 162 -9.74 7.40 3.44
CA TRP A 162 -8.95 7.16 4.65
C TRP A 162 -8.64 8.45 5.43
N LEU A 163 -8.30 9.53 4.74
CA LEU A 163 -7.84 10.75 5.41
C LEU A 163 -8.97 11.65 5.91
N SER A 164 -10.17 11.58 5.34
CA SER A 164 -11.32 12.34 5.82
C SER A 164 -11.99 11.72 7.04
N ASN A 165 -11.82 10.43 7.26
CA ASN A 165 -12.45 9.74 8.39
C ASN A 165 -11.68 10.02 9.69
N LYS A 166 -12.35 10.68 10.65
CA LYS A 166 -11.76 11.08 11.94
C LYS A 166 -11.84 9.99 13.03
N SER A 167 -12.53 8.89 12.76
CA SER A 167 -12.75 7.82 13.75
C SER A 167 -11.51 6.96 13.97
N PHE A 168 -10.51 7.03 13.09
CA PHE A 168 -9.28 6.24 13.18
C PHE A 168 -8.09 7.11 13.58
N ARG A 169 -7.29 6.61 14.52
CA ARG A 169 -5.92 7.13 14.72
C ARG A 169 -5.12 6.84 13.46
N ARG A 170 -4.42 7.82 12.92
CA ARG A 170 -3.66 7.62 11.67
C ARG A 170 -2.37 8.40 11.62
N VAL A 171 -1.44 7.86 10.85
CA VAL A 171 -0.25 8.54 10.36
C VAL A 171 -0.24 8.49 8.83
N THR A 172 0.07 9.61 8.21
CA THR A 172 0.28 9.66 6.75
C THR A 172 1.78 9.71 6.48
N ILE A 173 2.23 8.82 5.60
CA ILE A 173 3.62 8.69 5.17
C ILE A 173 3.67 9.00 3.68
N ARG A 174 4.42 10.04 3.30
CA ARG A 174 4.67 10.35 1.89
C ARG A 174 5.85 9.52 1.41
N TYR A 175 5.73 8.96 0.21
CA TYR A 175 6.82 8.22 -0.43
C TYR A 175 8.08 9.09 -0.55
N GLU A 176 7.89 10.34 -0.92
CA GLU A 176 8.94 11.32 -1.11
C GLU A 176 9.71 11.62 0.18
N ASP A 177 9.02 11.60 1.33
CA ASP A 177 9.65 11.77 2.64
C ASP A 177 10.49 10.54 3.03
N MET A 178 10.04 9.33 2.67
CA MET A 178 10.85 8.12 2.88
C MET A 178 12.15 8.15 2.08
N VAL A 179 12.13 8.76 0.89
CA VAL A 179 13.32 8.95 0.04
C VAL A 179 14.23 10.05 0.58
N LYS A 180 13.65 11.22 0.90
CA LYS A 180 14.41 12.42 1.25
C LYS A 180 14.93 12.40 2.69
N ASN A 181 14.09 11.93 3.62
CA ASN A 181 14.36 11.97 5.06
C ASN A 181 13.98 10.62 5.71
N PRO A 182 14.65 9.50 5.34
CA PRO A 182 14.23 8.17 5.77
C PRO A 182 14.23 8.00 7.29
N ILE A 183 15.29 8.46 7.98
CA ILE A 183 15.40 8.29 9.44
C ILE A 183 14.20 8.94 10.12
N GLN A 184 13.95 10.23 9.88
CA GLN A 184 12.86 10.96 10.53
C GLN A 184 11.48 10.37 10.18
N THR A 185 11.31 9.94 8.93
CA THR A 185 10.04 9.39 8.45
C THR A 185 9.72 8.06 9.10
N PHE A 186 10.70 7.16 9.17
CA PHE A 186 10.49 5.84 9.78
C PHE A 186 10.50 5.91 11.31
N GLU A 187 11.23 6.84 11.92
CA GLU A 187 11.15 7.11 13.35
C GLU A 187 9.72 7.55 13.75
N LYS A 188 9.15 8.51 13.03
CA LYS A 188 7.73 8.93 13.21
C LYS A 188 6.78 7.74 13.09
N LEU A 189 7.02 6.84 12.15
CA LEU A 189 6.21 5.64 11.96
C LEU A 189 6.32 4.68 13.16
N VAL A 190 7.53 4.45 13.67
CA VAL A 190 7.77 3.60 14.84
C VAL A 190 7.09 4.18 16.08
N VAL A 191 7.24 5.49 16.34
CA VAL A 191 6.55 6.17 17.45
C VAL A 191 5.04 5.99 17.36
N PHE A 192 4.47 6.16 16.18
CA PHE A 192 3.04 5.96 15.98
C PHE A 192 2.60 4.53 16.31
N VAL A 193 3.30 3.53 15.79
CA VAL A 193 2.98 2.11 16.03
C VAL A 193 3.16 1.76 17.51
N ASN A 194 4.26 2.18 18.15
CA ASN A 194 4.51 1.94 19.57
C ASN A 194 3.39 2.56 20.43
N THR A 195 2.96 3.77 20.09
CA THR A 195 1.83 4.43 20.78
C THR A 195 0.53 3.61 20.65
N LEU A 196 0.23 3.08 19.47
CA LEU A 196 -0.94 2.22 19.27
C LEU A 196 -0.86 0.91 20.07
N MET A 197 0.34 0.31 20.11
CA MET A 197 0.59 -0.96 20.80
C MET A 197 0.84 -0.79 22.30
N ARG A 198 0.90 0.45 22.80
CA ARG A 198 1.26 0.80 24.19
C ARG A 198 2.65 0.29 24.58
N PHE A 199 3.57 0.28 23.63
CA PHE A 199 4.97 0.01 23.88
C PHE A 199 5.70 1.27 24.35
N ASP A 200 6.87 1.11 24.94
CA ASP A 200 7.76 2.24 25.19
C ASP A 200 8.12 2.93 23.87
N ASN A 201 8.06 4.27 23.87
CA ASN A 201 8.44 5.07 22.71
C ASN A 201 9.96 5.24 22.56
N LYS A 202 10.78 4.58 23.39
CA LYS A 202 12.22 4.54 23.22
C LYS A 202 12.57 3.77 21.95
N ILE A 203 13.18 4.48 21.01
CA ILE A 203 13.56 3.90 19.72
C ILE A 203 14.95 3.27 19.84
N ASP A 204 15.07 2.02 19.42
CA ASP A 204 16.36 1.39 19.18
C ASP A 204 16.94 1.91 17.86
N GLN A 205 17.85 2.88 17.95
CA GLN A 205 18.44 3.55 16.78
C GLN A 205 19.23 2.58 15.90
N LYS A 206 19.91 1.62 16.49
CA LYS A 206 20.65 0.59 15.71
C LYS A 206 19.69 -0.26 14.88
N LYS A 207 18.62 -0.69 15.51
CA LYS A 207 17.56 -1.47 14.84
C LYS A 207 16.84 -0.66 13.77
N LEU A 208 16.57 0.62 14.03
CA LEU A 208 15.97 1.55 13.06
C LEU A 208 16.87 1.68 11.81
N ASN A 209 18.14 1.98 12.01
CA ASN A 209 19.09 2.14 10.91
C ASN A 209 19.23 0.87 10.08
N ASN A 210 19.39 -0.28 10.74
CA ASN A 210 19.45 -1.57 10.05
C ASN A 210 18.19 -1.86 9.23
N ALA A 211 17.00 -1.53 9.78
CA ALA A 211 15.74 -1.73 9.06
C ALA A 211 15.65 -0.81 7.83
N ILE A 212 16.09 0.44 7.94
CA ILE A 212 16.15 1.37 6.81
C ILE A 212 17.11 0.86 5.73
N ASP A 213 18.32 0.48 6.13
CA ASP A 213 19.39 0.09 5.19
C ASP A 213 19.06 -1.21 4.46
N THR A 214 18.50 -2.20 5.17
CA THR A 214 18.18 -3.51 4.59
C THR A 214 16.86 -3.55 3.82
N THR A 215 16.02 -2.52 3.94
CA THR A 215 14.75 -2.40 3.19
C THR A 215 14.72 -1.25 2.21
N ASN A 216 15.84 -0.56 1.95
CA ASN A 216 15.89 0.47 0.93
C ASN A 216 15.54 -0.11 -0.45
N PHE A 217 15.22 0.77 -1.40
CA PHE A 217 14.75 0.36 -2.73
C PHE A 217 15.73 -0.59 -3.44
N LYS A 218 17.04 -0.31 -3.37
CA LYS A 218 18.07 -1.12 -4.01
C LYS A 218 18.15 -2.52 -3.39
N SER A 219 18.07 -2.62 -2.07
CA SER A 219 18.06 -3.90 -1.35
C SER A 219 16.85 -4.74 -1.76
N LEU A 220 15.64 -4.14 -1.82
CA LEU A 220 14.43 -4.83 -2.25
C LEU A 220 14.49 -5.24 -3.73
N GLN A 221 15.03 -4.38 -4.60
CA GLN A 221 15.23 -4.70 -6.02
C GLN A 221 16.22 -5.87 -6.22
N ASN A 222 17.28 -5.94 -5.41
CA ASN A 222 18.21 -7.06 -5.44
C ASN A 222 17.51 -8.37 -5.04
N ILE A 223 16.68 -8.37 -4.01
CA ILE A 223 15.87 -9.53 -3.60
C ILE A 223 14.94 -9.99 -4.74
N GLU A 224 14.33 -9.05 -5.48
CA GLU A 224 13.54 -9.36 -6.66
C GLU A 224 14.38 -9.97 -7.78
N ASN A 225 15.56 -9.40 -8.07
CA ASN A 225 16.46 -9.88 -9.10
C ASN A 225 17.01 -11.30 -8.80
N GLU A 226 17.17 -11.62 -7.52
CA GLU A 226 17.54 -12.95 -7.04
C GLU A 226 16.38 -13.96 -7.07
N GLY A 227 15.19 -13.54 -7.49
CA GLY A 227 13.99 -14.39 -7.57
C GLY A 227 13.37 -14.72 -6.20
N LYS A 228 13.81 -14.08 -5.13
CA LYS A 228 13.32 -14.33 -3.76
C LYS A 228 12.04 -13.56 -3.40
N PHE A 229 11.66 -12.57 -4.22
CA PHE A 229 10.45 -11.77 -4.00
C PHE A 229 9.21 -12.48 -4.53
N GLY A 230 8.25 -12.78 -3.65
CA GLY A 230 7.10 -13.64 -3.97
C GLY A 230 5.93 -12.93 -4.70
N GLU A 231 5.90 -11.58 -4.73
CA GLU A 231 4.82 -10.81 -5.36
C GLU A 231 5.14 -10.54 -6.85
N ASN A 232 5.50 -11.59 -7.61
CA ASN A 232 5.81 -11.46 -9.03
C ASN A 232 4.57 -11.07 -9.85
N VAL A 233 4.78 -10.21 -10.84
CA VAL A 233 3.76 -9.78 -11.79
C VAL A 233 4.17 -10.23 -13.18
N TYR A 234 3.20 -10.72 -13.95
CA TYR A 234 3.42 -11.17 -15.33
C TYR A 234 2.48 -10.41 -16.26
N SER A 235 2.98 -10.07 -17.43
CA SER A 235 2.18 -9.49 -18.50
C SER A 235 1.09 -10.47 -18.94
N LEU A 236 -0.13 -9.96 -19.06
CA LEU A 236 -1.24 -10.74 -19.63
C LEU A 236 -1.15 -10.87 -21.15
N LYS A 237 -0.26 -10.09 -21.81
CA LYS A 237 -0.09 -10.06 -23.26
C LYS A 237 0.86 -11.17 -23.76
N ASP A 238 1.98 -11.35 -23.06
CA ASP A 238 3.06 -12.21 -23.50
C ASP A 238 3.70 -13.06 -22.39
N ASN A 239 3.11 -13.03 -21.20
CA ASN A 239 3.57 -13.76 -20.00
C ASN A 239 5.01 -13.44 -19.55
N ARG A 240 5.60 -12.32 -20.00
CA ARG A 240 6.90 -11.88 -19.50
C ARG A 240 6.78 -11.37 -18.06
N LYS A 241 7.81 -11.58 -17.28
CA LYS A 241 7.90 -11.04 -15.93
C LYS A 241 8.03 -9.52 -15.97
N ILE A 242 7.17 -8.81 -15.24
CA ILE A 242 7.21 -7.35 -15.07
C ILE A 242 7.98 -7.05 -13.79
N LYS A 243 8.93 -6.12 -13.84
CA LYS A 243 9.66 -5.66 -12.66
C LYS A 243 8.69 -4.99 -11.68
N PHE A 244 8.61 -5.52 -10.46
CA PHE A 244 7.82 -4.93 -9.38
C PHE A 244 8.48 -3.67 -8.84
N PHE A 245 9.79 -3.74 -8.53
CA PHE A 245 10.62 -2.60 -8.14
C PHE A 245 11.23 -1.96 -9.40
N TYR A 246 10.41 -1.17 -10.13
CA TYR A 246 10.77 -0.63 -11.45
C TYR A 246 11.77 0.53 -11.34
N GLN A 247 11.33 1.77 -11.11
CA GLN A 247 12.19 2.96 -11.03
C GLN A 247 12.40 3.44 -9.58
N GLY A 248 11.46 3.18 -8.67
CA GLY A 248 11.55 3.55 -7.27
C GLY A 248 11.81 5.05 -7.04
N PRO A 249 12.90 5.39 -6.31
CA PRO A 249 13.29 6.79 -6.06
C PRO A 249 13.71 7.56 -7.31
N GLU A 250 14.17 6.86 -8.35
CA GLU A 250 14.58 7.45 -9.63
C GLU A 250 13.39 7.80 -10.53
N ASN A 251 12.17 7.43 -10.12
CA ASN A 251 10.96 7.78 -10.85
C ASN A 251 10.71 9.29 -10.75
N ASP A 252 11.05 9.98 -11.82
CA ASP A 252 10.90 11.42 -11.96
C ASP A 252 9.90 11.71 -13.08
N TRP A 253 8.71 12.16 -12.72
CA TRP A 253 7.66 12.47 -13.67
C TRP A 253 8.06 13.54 -14.68
N LYS A 254 8.95 14.49 -14.31
CA LYS A 254 9.46 15.52 -15.22
C LYS A 254 10.26 14.95 -16.39
N LYS A 255 10.83 13.74 -16.21
CA LYS A 255 11.60 13.05 -17.25
C LYS A 255 10.76 11.99 -17.97
N ASN A 256 9.79 11.40 -17.28
CA ASN A 256 9.03 10.26 -17.80
C ASN A 256 7.78 10.65 -18.59
N LEU A 257 7.21 11.82 -18.31
CA LEU A 257 5.97 12.28 -18.94
C LEU A 257 6.27 13.37 -19.96
N ASP A 258 5.53 13.38 -21.06
CA ASP A 258 5.54 14.49 -22.00
C ASP A 258 4.76 15.72 -21.46
N GLU A 259 4.94 16.86 -22.09
CA GLU A 259 4.33 18.14 -21.66
C GLU A 259 2.79 18.07 -21.63
N ILE A 260 2.19 17.32 -22.56
CA ILE A 260 0.72 17.19 -22.65
C ILE A 260 0.22 16.42 -21.43
N MET A 261 0.87 15.31 -21.09
CA MET A 261 0.49 14.50 -19.93
C MET A 261 0.77 15.23 -18.62
N ILE A 262 1.90 15.94 -18.50
CA ILE A 262 2.21 16.80 -17.35
C ILE A 262 1.09 17.84 -17.15
N LYS A 263 0.67 18.52 -18.21
CA LYS A 263 -0.42 19.49 -18.14
C LYS A 263 -1.72 18.83 -17.67
N LYS A 264 -2.14 17.72 -18.30
CA LYS A 264 -3.33 16.95 -17.91
C LYS A 264 -3.31 16.56 -16.43
N MET A 265 -2.18 16.04 -15.94
CA MET A 265 -2.02 15.62 -14.55
C MET A 265 -2.08 16.79 -13.57
N ASN A 266 -1.39 17.89 -13.89
CA ASN A 266 -1.38 19.09 -13.05
C ASN A 266 -2.77 19.72 -12.95
N GLU A 267 -3.49 19.84 -14.06
CA GLU A 267 -4.87 20.38 -14.08
C GLU A 267 -5.82 19.48 -13.28
N TYR A 268 -5.81 18.19 -13.54
CA TYR A 268 -6.72 17.25 -12.87
C TYR A 268 -6.46 17.14 -11.37
N TYR A 269 -5.19 17.07 -10.95
CA TYR A 269 -4.81 16.88 -9.54
C TYR A 269 -4.40 18.17 -8.83
N GLN A 270 -4.65 19.35 -9.38
CA GLN A 270 -4.19 20.64 -8.86
C GLN A 270 -4.40 20.81 -7.34
N ASN A 271 -5.61 20.58 -6.87
CA ASN A 271 -5.95 20.71 -5.45
C ASN A 271 -5.28 19.65 -4.57
N ASP A 272 -5.11 18.46 -5.11
CA ASP A 272 -4.47 17.34 -4.40
C ASP A 272 -2.96 17.57 -4.28
N LEU A 273 -2.32 18.05 -5.34
CA LEU A 273 -0.90 18.42 -5.35
C LEU A 273 -0.61 19.53 -4.34
N LYS A 274 -1.46 20.55 -4.30
CA LYS A 274 -1.36 21.62 -3.31
C LYS A 274 -1.57 21.10 -1.88
N PHE A 275 -2.55 20.24 -1.66
CA PHE A 275 -2.86 19.68 -0.35
C PHE A 275 -1.69 18.88 0.23
N PHE A 276 -1.01 18.07 -0.61
CA PHE A 276 0.15 17.29 -0.19
C PHE A 276 1.49 18.01 -0.35
N GLN A 277 1.48 19.27 -0.77
CA GLN A 277 2.71 20.07 -1.00
C GLN A 277 3.67 19.39 -1.98
N TYR A 278 3.13 18.80 -3.03
CA TYR A 278 3.93 18.33 -4.15
C TYR A 278 4.33 19.51 -5.05
N GLU A 279 5.63 19.70 -5.23
CA GLU A 279 6.17 20.78 -6.06
C GLU A 279 5.74 20.62 -7.53
N ASN A 280 5.54 21.75 -8.20
CA ASN A 280 5.27 21.81 -9.64
C ASN A 280 6.53 21.65 -10.47
#